data_74028479f695251c9657a5e5bcd8035f
#
_entry.id   74028479f695251c9657a5e5bcd8035f
#
_cell.length_a   1.000
_cell.length_b   1.000
_cell.length_c   1.000
_cell.angle_alpha   90.00
_cell.angle_beta   90.00
_cell.angle_gamma   90.00
#
_symmetry.space_group_name_H-M   'P 1'
#
loop_
_entity.id
_entity.type
_entity.pdbx_description
1 polymer ?
#
loop_
_entity_poly.entity_id
_entity_poly.type
_entity_poly.pdbx_seq_one_letter_code
_entity_poly.pdbx_strand_id
1 'polypeptide(L)'
;MDKNMLSEYAKLMVKVGANVQKGQKVRLYAEVDQYELATLVAKECYNAGASYVEMFWSCGAVERLHYENASVETLGTVLSWEEERQKQMVKDLPARIFIESADPDELSGIPADVISTVGRMRSKVLKKYRDEIDGKHQWLIVAAASPKWAKKVFPDDDSDTAVEKLWNAIFSCVYLDGNKNWEQVWKQHTDTMREKADWLNSKRFKSLRYNSSNGTDFTVQLIPGAKWCGAADINRVNGAAYVPNMPTEEVFISPMKGKCEGRLVATKPLSWSGNLIDGFEVEFTNGRGSGCKAKQGEEILKKMFAMDSGASMLGEVALVPKESPINRSGLLFMNTLFDENACCHVAVGEGFQEVIEGAENMTLDEIHALGVNDSIIHVDFMIGSDDLDITGICEDGTEIPVFRNGTWA
;
A
#
# COMPACT_ATOMS: atom_id res chain seq x y z
N MET A 1 -4.87 26.21 6.66
CA MET A 1 -5.44 24.88 6.97
C MET A 1 -6.72 25.03 7.80
N ASP A 2 -7.82 24.43 7.36
CA ASP A 2 -9.10 24.42 8.10
C ASP A 2 -9.07 23.39 9.24
N LYS A 3 -9.11 23.89 10.50
CA LYS A 3 -9.09 23.05 11.69
C LYS A 3 -10.31 22.13 11.82
N ASN A 4 -11.44 22.51 11.22
CA ASN A 4 -12.62 21.69 11.19
C ASN A 4 -12.42 20.46 10.30
N MET A 5 -11.78 20.63 9.13
CA MET A 5 -11.46 19.53 8.22
C MET A 5 -10.48 18.54 8.85
N LEU A 6 -9.46 19.02 9.58
CA LEU A 6 -8.56 18.15 10.33
C LEU A 6 -9.29 17.33 11.40
N SER A 7 -10.26 17.94 12.09
CA SER A 7 -11.09 17.23 13.09
C SER A 7 -11.96 16.15 12.44
N GLU A 8 -12.59 16.44 11.28
CA GLU A 8 -13.37 15.44 10.55
C GLU A 8 -12.46 14.32 10.00
N TYR A 9 -11.26 14.65 9.55
CA TYR A 9 -10.28 13.65 9.11
C TYR A 9 -9.87 12.72 10.26
N ALA A 10 -9.57 13.27 11.44
CA ALA A 10 -9.28 12.46 12.63
C ALA A 10 -10.45 11.53 13.01
N LYS A 11 -11.70 11.99 12.88
CA LYS A 11 -12.88 11.13 13.09
C LYS A 11 -12.97 10.01 12.06
N LEU A 12 -12.74 10.32 10.77
CA LEU A 12 -12.72 9.33 9.69
C LEU A 12 -11.68 8.25 9.97
N MET A 13 -10.44 8.66 10.29
CA MET A 13 -9.34 7.75 10.61
C MET A 13 -9.70 6.78 11.75
N VAL A 14 -10.34 7.27 12.80
CA VAL A 14 -10.63 6.48 14.01
C VAL A 14 -11.87 5.62 13.84
N LYS A 15 -12.95 6.14 13.20
CA LYS A 15 -14.24 5.45 13.12
C LYS A 15 -14.34 4.47 11.95
N VAL A 16 -13.77 4.82 10.79
CA VAL A 16 -13.83 4.01 9.56
C VAL A 16 -12.48 3.33 9.32
N GLY A 17 -11.40 4.09 9.32
CA GLY A 17 -10.06 3.59 9.12
C GLY A 17 -9.70 2.50 10.11
N ALA A 18 -9.23 2.86 11.27
CA ALA A 18 -8.84 1.90 12.30
C ALA A 18 -10.03 1.24 13.02
N ASN A 19 -11.25 1.78 12.90
CA ASN A 19 -12.44 1.34 13.62
C ASN A 19 -12.15 0.94 15.08
N VAL A 20 -11.61 1.89 15.83
CA VAL A 20 -11.12 1.68 17.19
C VAL A 20 -12.25 1.20 18.11
N GLN A 21 -12.02 0.06 18.78
CA GLN A 21 -13.02 -0.56 19.64
C GLN A 21 -12.89 -0.12 21.09
N LYS A 22 -14.01 -0.12 21.84
CA LYS A 22 -14.03 0.22 23.26
C LYS A 22 -13.10 -0.70 24.06
N GLY A 23 -12.25 -0.10 24.89
CA GLY A 23 -11.27 -0.80 25.71
C GLY A 23 -9.97 -1.17 25.01
N GLN A 24 -9.89 -0.96 23.69
CA GLN A 24 -8.71 -1.29 22.90
C GLN A 24 -7.55 -0.32 23.19
N LYS A 25 -6.30 -0.82 23.18
CA LYS A 25 -5.11 0.03 23.11
C LYS A 25 -4.89 0.48 21.67
N VAL A 26 -4.34 1.67 21.51
CA VAL A 26 -3.99 2.23 20.19
C VAL A 26 -2.51 2.60 20.19
N ARG A 27 -1.79 2.27 19.11
CA ARG A 27 -0.47 2.78 18.81
C ARG A 27 -0.57 3.76 17.64
N LEU A 28 -0.21 5.00 17.89
CA LEU A 28 -0.26 6.09 16.92
C LEU A 28 1.17 6.47 16.53
N TYR A 29 1.46 6.42 15.23
CA TYR A 29 2.77 6.74 14.66
C TYR A 29 2.63 7.99 13.79
N ALA A 30 3.50 8.97 13.98
CA ALA A 30 3.51 10.21 13.17
C ALA A 30 4.89 10.89 13.20
N GLU A 31 5.17 11.69 12.18
CA GLU A 31 6.27 12.64 12.21
C GLU A 31 6.01 13.75 13.24
N VAL A 32 7.08 14.27 13.85
CA VAL A 32 6.99 15.27 14.93
C VAL A 32 6.29 16.56 14.50
N ASP A 33 6.29 16.92 13.23
CA ASP A 33 5.61 18.09 12.69
C ASP A 33 4.09 17.90 12.57
N GLN A 34 3.59 16.68 12.71
CA GLN A 34 2.16 16.33 12.64
C GLN A 34 1.48 16.27 14.02
N TYR A 35 2.07 16.90 15.05
CA TYR A 35 1.56 16.83 16.42
C TYR A 35 0.11 17.32 16.56
N GLU A 36 -0.32 18.28 15.75
CA GLU A 36 -1.68 18.83 15.79
C GLU A 36 -2.70 17.78 15.34
N LEU A 37 -2.50 17.14 14.20
CA LEU A 37 -3.34 16.04 13.72
C LEU A 37 -3.28 14.83 14.67
N ALA A 38 -2.08 14.42 15.09
CA ALA A 38 -1.91 13.30 16.01
C ALA A 38 -2.67 13.51 17.34
N THR A 39 -2.69 14.75 17.85
CA THR A 39 -3.47 15.11 19.05
C THR A 39 -4.98 14.97 18.82
N LEU A 40 -5.48 15.38 17.66
CA LEU A 40 -6.89 15.21 17.29
C LEU A 40 -7.25 13.72 17.16
N VAL A 41 -6.40 12.93 16.50
CA VAL A 41 -6.59 11.48 16.37
C VAL A 41 -6.60 10.79 17.75
N ALA A 42 -5.66 11.11 18.63
CA ALA A 42 -5.61 10.57 19.98
C ALA A 42 -6.90 10.91 20.77
N LYS A 43 -7.40 12.16 20.64
CA LYS A 43 -8.66 12.57 21.23
C LYS A 43 -9.85 11.74 20.71
N GLU A 44 -9.93 11.54 19.39
CA GLU A 44 -11.00 10.73 18.79
C GLU A 44 -10.88 9.24 19.18
N CYS A 45 -9.67 8.68 19.35
CA CYS A 45 -9.48 7.35 19.90
C CYS A 45 -10.09 7.21 21.31
N TYR A 46 -9.86 8.18 22.18
CA TYR A 46 -10.50 8.19 23.52
C TYR A 46 -12.02 8.40 23.44
N ASN A 47 -12.51 9.22 22.50
CA ASN A 47 -13.93 9.37 22.24
C ASN A 47 -14.59 8.05 21.78
N ALA A 48 -13.87 7.23 21.01
CA ALA A 48 -14.28 5.89 20.61
C ALA A 48 -14.17 4.86 21.76
N GLY A 49 -13.58 5.23 22.88
CA GLY A 49 -13.45 4.40 24.07
C GLY A 49 -12.15 3.62 24.19
N ALA A 50 -11.09 4.02 23.47
CA ALA A 50 -9.78 3.45 23.66
C ALA A 50 -9.33 3.51 25.12
N SER A 51 -8.69 2.45 25.62
CA SER A 51 -8.18 2.39 26.99
C SER A 51 -6.87 3.16 27.16
N TYR A 52 -6.06 3.24 26.12
CA TYR A 52 -4.79 3.96 26.11
C TYR A 52 -4.33 4.21 24.69
N VAL A 53 -3.75 5.40 24.44
CA VAL A 53 -3.10 5.75 23.17
C VAL A 53 -1.60 5.92 23.44
N GLU A 54 -0.80 5.03 22.86
CA GLU A 54 0.67 5.08 22.91
C GLU A 54 1.17 5.82 21.67
N MET A 55 1.90 6.93 21.86
CA MET A 55 2.40 7.77 20.76
C MET A 55 3.83 7.44 20.40
N PHE A 56 4.11 7.26 19.11
CA PHE A 56 5.43 7.06 18.53
C PHE A 56 5.74 8.18 17.56
N TRP A 57 6.75 8.97 17.88
CA TRP A 57 7.22 10.05 17.04
C TRP A 57 8.42 9.62 16.20
N SER A 58 8.44 10.01 14.93
CA SER A 58 9.58 9.95 14.04
C SER A 58 10.02 11.35 13.64
N CYS A 59 11.26 11.45 13.16
CA CYS A 59 11.82 12.68 12.62
C CYS A 59 12.79 12.30 11.50
N GLY A 60 12.37 12.48 10.24
CA GLY A 60 13.15 12.11 9.06
C GLY A 60 14.54 12.73 9.05
N ALA A 61 14.67 14.01 9.45
CA ALA A 61 15.98 14.68 9.54
C ALA A 61 16.95 13.98 10.51
N VAL A 62 16.45 13.43 11.63
CA VAL A 62 17.27 12.63 12.58
C VAL A 62 17.57 11.27 12.00
N GLU A 63 16.63 10.65 11.32
CA GLU A 63 16.85 9.38 10.64
C GLU A 63 17.96 9.49 9.58
N ARG A 64 17.94 10.55 8.77
CA ARG A 64 19.02 10.87 7.84
C ARG A 64 20.37 10.95 8.53
N LEU A 65 20.47 11.70 9.65
CA LEU A 65 21.71 11.81 10.43
C LEU A 65 22.19 10.44 10.95
N HIS A 66 21.28 9.53 11.29
CA HIS A 66 21.67 8.18 11.66
C HIS A 66 22.35 7.44 10.52
N TYR A 67 21.78 7.47 9.29
CA TYR A 67 22.40 6.87 8.12
C TYR A 67 23.72 7.51 7.71
N GLU A 68 23.92 8.80 7.94
CA GLU A 68 25.15 9.51 7.63
C GLU A 68 26.29 9.25 8.63
N ASN A 69 25.97 8.88 9.88
CA ASN A 69 26.95 8.86 10.97
C ASN A 69 27.10 7.52 11.69
N ALA A 70 26.09 6.67 11.66
CA ALA A 70 26.16 5.38 12.36
C ALA A 70 26.52 4.24 11.40
N SER A 71 27.13 3.17 11.95
CA SER A 71 27.45 1.99 11.14
C SER A 71 26.19 1.18 10.79
N VAL A 72 26.26 0.42 9.70
CA VAL A 72 25.19 -0.49 9.26
C VAL A 72 24.85 -1.50 10.37
N GLU A 73 25.86 -2.00 11.11
CA GLU A 73 25.66 -2.92 12.24
C GLU A 73 24.87 -2.25 13.36
N THR A 74 25.18 -0.99 13.68
CA THR A 74 24.47 -0.24 14.71
C THR A 74 23.01 -0.02 14.32
N LEU A 75 22.75 0.44 13.10
CA LEU A 75 21.40 0.71 12.61
C LEU A 75 20.58 -0.58 12.42
N GLY A 76 21.25 -1.65 11.97
CA GLY A 76 20.62 -2.95 11.75
C GLY A 76 20.35 -3.76 13.03
N THR A 77 20.98 -3.40 14.16
CA THR A 77 20.81 -4.12 15.42
C THR A 77 19.47 -3.77 16.07
N VAL A 78 18.67 -4.79 16.36
CA VAL A 78 17.45 -4.65 17.18
C VAL A 78 17.83 -4.83 18.64
N LEU A 79 17.59 -3.80 19.45
CA LEU A 79 17.91 -3.82 20.88
C LEU A 79 16.86 -4.61 21.65
N SER A 80 17.25 -5.17 22.80
CA SER A 80 16.38 -6.03 23.61
C SER A 80 15.07 -5.35 24.02
N TRP A 81 15.08 -4.07 24.35
CA TRP A 81 13.86 -3.33 24.69
C TRP A 81 12.93 -3.13 23.49
N GLU A 82 13.47 -3.03 22.26
CA GLU A 82 12.66 -2.97 21.04
C GLU A 82 11.94 -4.31 20.83
N GLU A 83 12.65 -5.42 21.03
CA GLU A 83 12.07 -6.77 20.93
C GLU A 83 11.00 -7.01 22.00
N GLU A 84 11.23 -6.61 23.26
CA GLU A 84 10.23 -6.71 24.33
C GLU A 84 8.98 -5.88 24.00
N ARG A 85 9.13 -4.72 23.38
CA ARG A 85 8.00 -3.91 22.91
C ARG A 85 7.19 -4.62 21.83
N GLN A 86 7.81 -5.40 20.95
CA GLN A 86 7.09 -6.22 19.98
C GLN A 86 6.36 -7.38 20.65
N LYS A 87 6.98 -8.06 21.58
CA LYS A 87 6.30 -9.10 22.39
C LYS A 87 5.08 -8.55 23.13
N GLN A 88 5.17 -7.32 23.66
CA GLN A 88 4.03 -6.68 24.28
C GLN A 88 2.94 -6.32 23.26
N MET A 89 3.30 -5.91 22.04
CA MET A 89 2.36 -5.68 20.95
C MET A 89 1.57 -6.94 20.59
N VAL A 90 2.24 -8.08 20.51
CA VAL A 90 1.60 -9.38 20.24
C VAL A 90 0.56 -9.72 21.33
N LYS A 91 0.85 -9.43 22.60
CA LYS A 91 -0.10 -9.68 23.70
C LYS A 91 -1.30 -8.74 23.69
N ASP A 92 -1.05 -7.47 23.38
CA ASP A 92 -2.06 -6.40 23.49
C ASP A 92 -2.96 -6.30 22.26
N LEU A 93 -2.48 -6.72 21.09
CA LEU A 93 -3.13 -6.57 19.78
C LEU A 93 -3.73 -5.15 19.59
N PRO A 94 -2.92 -4.10 19.75
CA PRO A 94 -3.43 -2.72 19.67
C PRO A 94 -3.89 -2.39 18.25
N ALA A 95 -4.87 -1.51 18.10
CA ALA A 95 -5.07 -0.86 16.82
C ALA A 95 -3.84 0.02 16.51
N ARG A 96 -3.40 0.02 15.26
CA ARG A 96 -2.20 0.75 14.83
C ARG A 96 -2.59 1.79 13.79
N ILE A 97 -2.22 3.04 14.01
CA ILE A 97 -2.51 4.14 13.08
C ILE A 97 -1.17 4.78 12.68
N PHE A 98 -0.91 4.82 11.39
CA PHE A 98 0.29 5.41 10.81
C PHE A 98 -0.10 6.66 10.02
N ILE A 99 0.43 7.81 10.42
CA ILE A 99 0.26 9.08 9.71
C ILE A 99 1.54 9.36 8.95
N GLU A 100 1.50 9.14 7.64
CA GLU A 100 2.64 9.35 6.76
C GLU A 100 2.71 10.81 6.30
N SER A 101 3.86 11.44 6.48
CA SER A 101 4.13 12.81 6.02
C SER A 101 5.58 13.03 5.62
N ALA A 102 6.32 11.92 5.46
CA ALA A 102 7.75 11.95 5.19
C ALA A 102 8.07 12.69 3.88
N ASP A 103 9.24 13.36 3.88
CA ASP A 103 9.83 13.88 2.66
C ASP A 103 10.22 12.72 1.73
N PRO A 104 9.71 12.62 0.50
CA PRO A 104 10.10 11.55 -0.43
C PRO A 104 11.61 11.48 -0.72
N ASP A 105 12.32 12.60 -0.55
CA ASP A 105 13.77 12.70 -0.76
C ASP A 105 14.59 12.65 0.53
N GLU A 106 14.00 12.36 1.70
CA GLU A 106 14.70 12.43 3.00
C GLU A 106 16.01 11.62 3.02
N LEU A 107 16.02 10.44 2.42
CA LEU A 107 17.20 9.58 2.32
C LEU A 107 17.91 9.66 0.96
N SER A 108 17.60 10.67 0.15
CA SER A 108 18.27 10.87 -1.14
C SER A 108 19.78 11.03 -0.97
N GLY A 109 20.58 10.30 -1.77
CA GLY A 109 22.03 10.27 -1.67
C GLY A 109 22.60 9.28 -0.65
N ILE A 110 21.78 8.68 0.23
CA ILE A 110 22.19 7.51 1.03
C ILE A 110 22.23 6.29 0.10
N PRO A 111 23.32 5.49 0.11
CA PRO A 111 23.39 4.30 -0.74
C PRO A 111 22.25 3.32 -0.48
N ALA A 112 21.53 2.94 -1.54
CA ALA A 112 20.33 2.08 -1.43
C ALA A 112 20.65 0.69 -0.82
N ASP A 113 21.86 0.17 -1.03
CA ASP A 113 22.33 -1.08 -0.43
C ASP A 113 22.53 -0.97 1.08
N VAL A 114 22.89 0.20 1.60
CA VAL A 114 22.97 0.47 3.05
C VAL A 114 21.55 0.43 3.64
N ILE A 115 20.60 1.17 3.06
CA ILE A 115 19.21 1.21 3.54
C ILE A 115 18.61 -0.20 3.53
N SER A 116 18.74 -0.92 2.41
CA SER A 116 18.20 -2.27 2.27
C SER A 116 18.86 -3.28 3.20
N THR A 117 20.17 -3.15 3.47
CA THR A 117 20.87 -4.01 4.42
C THR A 117 20.40 -3.80 5.85
N VAL A 118 20.28 -2.54 6.29
CA VAL A 118 19.73 -2.19 7.61
C VAL A 118 18.31 -2.75 7.75
N GLY A 119 17.44 -2.50 6.76
CA GLY A 119 16.06 -3.00 6.75
C GLY A 119 16.00 -4.52 6.87
N ARG A 120 16.82 -5.26 6.10
CA ARG A 120 16.88 -6.72 6.14
C ARG A 120 17.36 -7.27 7.49
N MET A 121 18.40 -6.65 8.09
CA MET A 121 18.89 -7.06 9.42
C MET A 121 17.81 -6.92 10.47
N ARG A 122 17.10 -5.80 10.50
CA ARG A 122 16.00 -5.54 11.44
C ARG A 122 14.79 -6.44 11.17
N SER A 123 14.42 -6.61 9.89
CA SER A 123 13.31 -7.47 9.48
C SER A 123 13.53 -8.92 9.92
N LYS A 124 14.75 -9.43 9.83
CA LYS A 124 15.09 -10.80 10.28
C LYS A 124 14.71 -11.08 11.74
N VAL A 125 14.71 -10.07 12.59
CA VAL A 125 14.33 -10.18 14.01
C VAL A 125 12.86 -9.86 14.23
N LEU A 126 12.33 -8.84 13.53
CA LEU A 126 11.03 -8.26 13.82
C LEU A 126 9.88 -8.90 13.03
N LYS A 127 10.16 -9.51 11.86
CA LYS A 127 9.13 -10.09 10.98
C LYS A 127 8.23 -11.09 11.70
N LYS A 128 8.79 -11.99 12.49
CA LYS A 128 8.03 -12.99 13.26
C LYS A 128 6.91 -12.41 14.14
N TYR A 129 7.12 -11.20 14.69
CA TYR A 129 6.09 -10.53 15.51
C TYR A 129 5.01 -9.87 14.67
N ARG A 130 5.37 -9.39 13.46
CA ARG A 130 4.39 -8.86 12.49
C ARG A 130 3.50 -9.98 11.99
N ASP A 131 4.11 -11.10 11.58
CA ASP A 131 3.40 -12.28 11.08
C ASP A 131 2.45 -12.86 12.16
N GLU A 132 2.86 -12.82 13.44
CA GLU A 132 2.05 -13.33 14.54
C GLU A 132 0.78 -12.50 14.80
N ILE A 133 0.78 -11.20 14.52
CA ILE A 133 -0.39 -10.32 14.72
C ILE A 133 -1.19 -10.10 13.46
N ASP A 134 -0.76 -10.61 12.32
CA ASP A 134 -1.42 -10.41 11.04
C ASP A 134 -2.86 -10.91 11.07
N GLY A 135 -3.79 -10.07 10.57
CA GLY A 135 -5.23 -10.29 10.63
C GLY A 135 -5.85 -10.30 12.03
N LYS A 136 -5.07 -10.08 13.11
CA LYS A 136 -5.55 -10.11 14.51
C LYS A 136 -5.71 -8.74 15.14
N HIS A 137 -5.34 -7.68 14.45
CA HIS A 137 -5.46 -6.29 14.91
C HIS A 137 -5.86 -5.38 13.77
N GLN A 138 -6.53 -4.27 14.08
CA GLN A 138 -6.77 -3.24 13.07
C GLN A 138 -5.50 -2.43 12.86
N TRP A 139 -5.28 -2.02 11.61
CA TRP A 139 -4.24 -1.06 11.27
C TRP A 139 -4.75 -0.08 10.22
N LEU A 140 -4.14 1.09 10.16
CA LEU A 140 -4.50 2.14 9.22
C LEU A 140 -3.25 2.91 8.81
N ILE A 141 -3.08 3.08 7.51
CA ILE A 141 -2.13 4.02 6.93
C ILE A 141 -2.91 5.16 6.30
N VAL A 142 -2.53 6.38 6.64
CA VAL A 142 -3.08 7.64 6.11
C VAL A 142 -1.96 8.64 5.92
N ALA A 143 -2.22 9.69 5.17
CA ALA A 143 -1.23 10.74 4.95
C ALA A 143 -1.59 12.06 5.64
N ALA A 144 -0.56 12.87 5.89
CA ALA A 144 -0.66 14.25 6.31
C ALA A 144 0.31 15.12 5.52
N ALA A 145 -0.13 16.28 5.05
CA ALA A 145 0.72 17.15 4.27
C ALA A 145 1.85 17.73 5.12
N SER A 146 3.08 17.61 4.64
CA SER A 146 4.26 18.26 5.19
C SER A 146 4.83 19.28 4.18
N PRO A 147 5.59 20.30 4.64
CA PRO A 147 6.12 21.31 3.74
C PRO A 147 7.06 20.75 2.66
N LYS A 148 7.90 19.80 2.99
CA LYS A 148 8.86 19.21 2.07
C LYS A 148 8.15 18.33 1.02
N TRP A 149 7.24 17.47 1.45
CA TRP A 149 6.43 16.66 0.53
C TRP A 149 5.56 17.54 -0.37
N ALA A 150 4.90 18.56 0.19
CA ALA A 150 4.08 19.50 -0.58
C ALA A 150 4.88 20.22 -1.68
N LYS A 151 6.09 20.66 -1.38
CA LYS A 151 7.00 21.28 -2.36
C LYS A 151 7.46 20.29 -3.44
N LYS A 152 7.48 19.00 -3.16
CA LYS A 152 7.80 17.97 -4.15
C LYS A 152 6.64 17.78 -5.13
N VAL A 153 5.40 17.79 -4.63
CA VAL A 153 4.18 17.65 -5.45
C VAL A 153 3.87 18.96 -6.20
N PHE A 154 4.10 20.12 -5.57
CA PHE A 154 3.83 21.46 -6.11
C PHE A 154 5.11 22.32 -6.10
N PRO A 155 6.07 22.04 -7.00
CA PRO A 155 7.38 22.68 -6.98
C PRO A 155 7.36 24.19 -7.26
N ASP A 156 6.38 24.67 -8.03
CA ASP A 156 6.27 26.07 -8.46
C ASP A 156 5.58 26.97 -7.43
N ASP A 157 4.86 26.41 -6.44
CA ASP A 157 4.16 27.17 -5.41
C ASP A 157 5.11 27.56 -4.26
N ASP A 158 4.76 28.61 -3.50
CA ASP A 158 5.40 28.83 -2.20
C ASP A 158 5.01 27.72 -1.20
N SER A 159 5.76 27.60 -0.10
CA SER A 159 5.59 26.50 0.84
C SER A 159 4.18 26.42 1.45
N ASP A 160 3.61 27.56 1.83
CA ASP A 160 2.29 27.58 2.49
C ASP A 160 1.19 27.23 1.51
N THR A 161 1.25 27.76 0.30
CA THR A 161 0.33 27.42 -0.81
C THR A 161 0.44 25.95 -1.19
N ALA A 162 1.66 25.40 -1.29
CA ALA A 162 1.89 24.00 -1.61
C ALA A 162 1.27 23.07 -0.53
N VAL A 163 1.47 23.37 0.75
CA VAL A 163 0.89 22.62 1.87
C VAL A 163 -0.64 22.67 1.85
N GLU A 164 -1.23 23.84 1.59
CA GLU A 164 -2.69 23.96 1.49
C GLU A 164 -3.24 23.14 0.32
N LYS A 165 -2.60 23.20 -0.85
CA LYS A 165 -2.99 22.39 -2.02
C LYS A 165 -2.88 20.89 -1.73
N LEU A 166 -1.80 20.45 -1.09
CA LEU A 166 -1.62 19.04 -0.77
C LEU A 166 -2.67 18.54 0.22
N TRP A 167 -3.01 19.33 1.24
CA TRP A 167 -4.10 18.98 2.14
C TRP A 167 -5.44 18.87 1.42
N ASN A 168 -5.76 19.80 0.54
CA ASN A 168 -7.00 19.77 -0.24
C ASN A 168 -7.04 18.53 -1.14
N ALA A 169 -5.91 18.17 -1.75
CA ALA A 169 -5.80 16.93 -2.53
C ALA A 169 -6.00 15.68 -1.66
N ILE A 170 -5.36 15.59 -0.48
CA ILE A 170 -5.54 14.50 0.47
C ILE A 170 -7.02 14.37 0.86
N PHE A 171 -7.67 15.47 1.26
CA PHE A 171 -9.08 15.44 1.66
C PHE A 171 -10.00 15.01 0.52
N SER A 172 -9.72 15.44 -0.71
CA SER A 172 -10.49 15.01 -1.88
C SER A 172 -10.32 13.51 -2.13
N CYS A 173 -9.10 12.99 -2.02
CA CYS A 173 -8.81 11.57 -2.20
C CYS A 173 -9.45 10.67 -1.13
N VAL A 174 -9.74 11.20 0.07
CA VAL A 174 -10.43 10.48 1.14
C VAL A 174 -11.90 10.88 1.28
N TYR A 175 -12.50 11.52 0.26
CA TYR A 175 -13.92 11.90 0.20
C TYR A 175 -14.38 12.86 1.30
N LEU A 176 -13.48 13.75 1.75
CA LEU A 176 -13.76 14.79 2.74
C LEU A 176 -13.96 16.19 2.14
N ASP A 177 -13.99 16.35 0.84
CA ASP A 177 -14.04 17.61 0.07
C ASP A 177 -15.39 18.35 0.18
N GLY A 178 -15.75 18.76 1.39
CA GLY A 178 -17.03 19.42 1.71
C GLY A 178 -18.20 18.47 1.92
N ASN A 179 -17.98 17.19 1.90
CA ASN A 179 -18.99 16.17 2.12
C ASN A 179 -19.28 16.02 3.61
N LYS A 180 -20.45 16.53 4.09
CA LYS A 180 -20.84 16.47 5.50
C LYS A 180 -21.24 15.07 5.95
N ASN A 181 -21.43 14.12 5.04
CA ASN A 181 -21.88 12.76 5.34
C ASN A 181 -20.83 11.72 4.87
N TRP A 182 -19.57 11.97 5.19
CA TRP A 182 -18.46 11.09 4.79
C TRP A 182 -18.61 9.65 5.32
N GLU A 183 -19.26 9.44 6.47
CA GLU A 183 -19.53 8.08 6.99
C GLU A 183 -20.39 7.27 5.99
N GLN A 184 -21.41 7.89 5.40
CA GLN A 184 -22.25 7.24 4.39
C GLN A 184 -21.49 7.04 3.07
N VAL A 185 -20.67 8.01 2.66
CA VAL A 185 -19.87 7.91 1.44
C VAL A 185 -18.88 6.75 1.55
N TRP A 186 -18.16 6.65 2.66
CA TRP A 186 -17.24 5.56 2.90
C TRP A 186 -17.93 4.21 2.98
N LYS A 187 -19.10 4.16 3.64
CA LYS A 187 -19.90 2.93 3.64
C LYS A 187 -20.29 2.51 2.23
N GLN A 188 -20.79 3.40 1.41
CA GLN A 188 -21.16 3.11 0.03
C GLN A 188 -19.94 2.70 -0.80
N HIS A 189 -18.82 3.39 -0.62
CA HIS A 189 -17.57 3.11 -1.30
C HIS A 189 -17.08 1.69 -0.99
N THR A 190 -16.95 1.33 0.29
CA THR A 190 -16.53 -0.02 0.71
C THR A 190 -17.53 -1.10 0.29
N ASP A 191 -18.83 -0.81 0.32
CA ASP A 191 -19.86 -1.74 -0.18
C ASP A 191 -19.70 -1.99 -1.68
N THR A 192 -19.46 -0.94 -2.48
CA THR A 192 -19.25 -1.06 -3.94
C THR A 192 -17.99 -1.89 -4.25
N MET A 193 -16.89 -1.65 -3.55
CA MET A 193 -15.66 -2.42 -3.77
C MET A 193 -15.83 -3.89 -3.37
N ARG A 194 -16.54 -4.17 -2.27
CA ARG A 194 -16.87 -5.53 -1.88
C ARG A 194 -17.75 -6.22 -2.93
N GLU A 195 -18.76 -5.54 -3.49
CA GLU A 195 -19.57 -6.08 -4.60
C GLU A 195 -18.71 -6.45 -5.82
N LYS A 196 -17.69 -5.64 -6.15
CA LYS A 196 -16.74 -5.93 -7.23
C LYS A 196 -15.87 -7.15 -6.90
N ALA A 197 -15.34 -7.25 -5.68
CA ALA A 197 -14.57 -8.41 -5.22
C ALA A 197 -15.44 -9.68 -5.24
N ASP A 198 -16.68 -9.63 -4.75
CA ASP A 198 -17.61 -10.76 -4.75
C ASP A 198 -17.97 -11.20 -6.17
N TRP A 199 -18.18 -10.24 -7.09
CA TRP A 199 -18.40 -10.55 -8.50
C TRP A 199 -17.21 -11.28 -9.11
N LEU A 200 -15.97 -10.78 -8.91
CA LEU A 200 -14.75 -11.45 -9.38
C LEU A 200 -14.61 -12.85 -8.79
N ASN A 201 -14.85 -13.01 -7.49
CA ASN A 201 -14.82 -14.28 -6.78
C ASN A 201 -15.83 -15.28 -7.36
N SER A 202 -17.02 -14.80 -7.76
CA SER A 202 -18.05 -15.64 -8.39
C SER A 202 -17.65 -16.21 -9.75
N LYS A 203 -16.73 -15.53 -10.47
CA LYS A 203 -16.29 -15.93 -11.81
C LYS A 203 -15.22 -17.02 -11.82
N ARG A 204 -14.44 -17.12 -10.74
CA ARG A 204 -13.34 -18.11 -10.61
C ARG A 204 -12.41 -18.10 -11.81
N PHE A 205 -11.93 -16.93 -12.17
CA PHE A 205 -11.01 -16.80 -13.29
C PHE A 205 -9.73 -17.61 -13.06
N LYS A 206 -9.29 -18.30 -14.11
CA LYS A 206 -8.00 -18.97 -14.16
C LYS A 206 -6.86 -18.00 -14.41
N SER A 207 -7.11 -17.00 -15.26
CA SER A 207 -6.11 -16.00 -15.65
C SER A 207 -6.78 -14.69 -16.05
N LEU A 208 -5.96 -13.63 -16.08
CA LEU A 208 -6.31 -12.32 -16.63
C LEU A 208 -5.40 -12.03 -17.81
N ARG A 209 -5.97 -11.41 -18.86
CA ARG A 209 -5.24 -10.87 -20.00
C ARG A 209 -5.42 -9.36 -20.07
N TYR A 210 -4.31 -8.66 -20.17
CA TYR A 210 -4.23 -7.20 -20.22
C TYR A 210 -3.78 -6.75 -21.60
N ASN A 211 -4.46 -5.76 -22.17
CA ASN A 211 -4.09 -5.12 -23.43
C ASN A 211 -4.28 -3.63 -23.37
N SER A 212 -3.34 -2.89 -23.93
CA SER A 212 -3.43 -1.44 -24.11
C SER A 212 -2.58 -0.99 -25.31
N SER A 213 -2.95 0.10 -25.95
CA SER A 213 -2.24 0.66 -27.11
C SER A 213 -0.82 1.13 -26.79
N ASN A 214 -0.49 1.32 -25.51
CA ASN A 214 0.86 1.68 -25.07
C ASN A 214 1.89 0.56 -25.25
N GLY A 215 1.45 -0.64 -25.61
CA GLY A 215 2.28 -1.83 -25.81
C GLY A 215 2.16 -2.87 -24.71
N THR A 216 1.31 -2.66 -23.70
CA THR A 216 0.95 -3.71 -22.74
C THR A 216 0.21 -4.83 -23.46
N ASP A 217 0.78 -6.05 -23.39
CA ASP A 217 0.18 -7.33 -23.84
C ASP A 217 0.69 -8.39 -22.87
N PHE A 218 -0.15 -8.73 -21.90
CA PHE A 218 0.28 -9.48 -20.74
C PHE A 218 -0.80 -10.45 -20.26
N THR A 219 -0.38 -11.63 -19.82
CA THR A 219 -1.26 -12.63 -19.22
C THR A 219 -0.69 -13.10 -17.90
N VAL A 220 -1.54 -13.19 -16.87
CA VAL A 220 -1.17 -13.70 -15.55
C VAL A 220 -2.19 -14.74 -15.09
N GLN A 221 -1.70 -15.86 -14.52
CA GLN A 221 -2.56 -16.88 -13.90
C GLN A 221 -2.84 -16.51 -12.45
N LEU A 222 -4.03 -16.85 -12.00
CA LEU A 222 -4.46 -16.68 -10.62
C LEU A 222 -4.26 -17.98 -9.83
N ILE A 223 -4.08 -17.87 -8.52
CA ILE A 223 -4.00 -19.02 -7.63
C ILE A 223 -5.39 -19.67 -7.56
N PRO A 224 -5.53 -20.99 -7.84
CA PRO A 224 -6.82 -21.67 -7.75
C PRO A 224 -7.43 -21.54 -6.36
N GLY A 225 -8.64 -20.99 -6.28
CA GLY A 225 -9.36 -20.82 -5.01
C GLY A 225 -8.94 -19.60 -4.19
N ALA A 226 -7.98 -18.79 -4.65
CA ALA A 226 -7.68 -17.50 -4.02
C ALA A 226 -8.85 -16.54 -4.17
N LYS A 227 -8.96 -15.61 -3.23
CA LYS A 227 -10.03 -14.62 -3.15
C LYS A 227 -9.52 -13.24 -3.53
N TRP A 228 -10.33 -12.53 -4.30
CA TRP A 228 -10.19 -11.10 -4.45
C TRP A 228 -10.58 -10.41 -3.16
N CYS A 229 -9.73 -9.49 -2.72
CA CYS A 229 -9.91 -8.68 -1.54
C CYS A 229 -10.05 -7.21 -1.96
N GLY A 230 -10.50 -6.36 -1.07
CA GLY A 230 -10.55 -4.91 -1.34
C GLY A 230 -11.33 -4.13 -0.29
N ALA A 231 -11.01 -2.86 -0.16
CA ALA A 231 -11.56 -1.82 0.68
C ALA A 231 -11.50 -2.06 2.19
N ALA A 232 -12.12 -3.08 2.69
CA ALA A 232 -12.22 -3.34 4.13
C ALA A 232 -11.69 -4.73 4.48
N ASP A 233 -11.00 -4.80 5.59
CA ASP A 233 -10.53 -6.04 6.19
C ASP A 233 -11.31 -6.30 7.50
N ILE A 234 -11.21 -7.51 8.02
CA ILE A 234 -11.90 -7.94 9.25
C ILE A 234 -10.88 -8.44 10.25
N ASN A 235 -10.82 -7.78 11.40
CA ASN A 235 -10.04 -8.29 12.53
C ASN A 235 -10.60 -9.64 12.97
N ARG A 236 -9.81 -10.68 12.83
CA ARG A 236 -10.21 -12.09 13.09
C ARG A 236 -10.45 -12.39 14.57
N VAL A 237 -9.99 -11.53 15.49
CA VAL A 237 -10.12 -11.73 16.95
C VAL A 237 -11.43 -11.12 17.48
N ASN A 238 -11.79 -9.91 17.00
CA ASN A 238 -12.95 -9.19 17.52
C ASN A 238 -14.08 -8.97 16.50
N GLY A 239 -13.87 -9.36 15.22
CA GLY A 239 -14.86 -9.23 14.16
C GLY A 239 -15.06 -7.79 13.63
N ALA A 240 -14.26 -6.82 14.08
CA ALA A 240 -14.39 -5.44 13.63
C ALA A 240 -13.91 -5.31 12.17
N ALA A 241 -14.78 -4.79 11.31
CA ALA A 241 -14.40 -4.38 9.97
C ALA A 241 -13.69 -3.03 10.04
N TYR A 242 -12.61 -2.84 9.28
CA TYR A 242 -11.81 -1.63 9.24
C TYR A 242 -11.26 -1.40 7.83
N VAL A 243 -10.81 -0.19 7.54
CA VAL A 243 -10.23 0.17 6.23
C VAL A 243 -8.75 0.45 6.42
N PRO A 244 -7.86 -0.47 6.01
CA PRO A 244 -6.43 -0.38 6.35
C PRO A 244 -5.70 0.75 5.64
N ASN A 245 -6.12 1.14 4.46
CA ASN A 245 -5.51 2.20 3.66
C ASN A 245 -6.52 3.30 3.34
N MET A 246 -6.13 4.56 3.54
CA MET A 246 -6.93 5.72 3.15
C MET A 246 -6.04 6.76 2.44
N PRO A 247 -6.25 6.95 1.11
CA PRO A 247 -7.30 6.38 0.27
C PRO A 247 -7.12 4.89 -0.04
N THR A 248 -8.19 4.23 -0.50
CA THR A 248 -8.17 2.91 -1.14
C THR A 248 -9.24 2.87 -2.23
N GLU A 249 -8.85 2.44 -3.43
CA GLU A 249 -9.69 2.38 -4.63
C GLU A 249 -9.61 1.02 -5.33
N GLU A 250 -8.89 0.09 -4.75
CA GLU A 250 -8.49 -1.16 -5.36
C GLU A 250 -9.31 -2.37 -4.92
N VAL A 251 -9.44 -3.31 -5.86
CA VAL A 251 -9.74 -4.70 -5.59
C VAL A 251 -8.58 -5.53 -6.09
N PHE A 252 -7.95 -6.31 -5.24
CA PHE A 252 -6.68 -6.97 -5.50
C PHE A 252 -6.69 -8.46 -5.21
N ILE A 253 -5.70 -9.16 -5.77
CA ILE A 253 -5.42 -10.57 -5.51
C ILE A 253 -3.92 -10.84 -5.72
N SER A 254 -3.36 -11.82 -4.99
CA SER A 254 -2.05 -12.36 -5.33
C SER A 254 -2.17 -13.35 -6.48
N PRO A 255 -1.42 -13.15 -7.57
CA PRO A 255 -1.38 -14.07 -8.69
C PRO A 255 -0.56 -15.33 -8.37
N MET A 256 -0.68 -16.36 -9.20
CA MET A 256 0.13 -17.57 -9.09
C MET A 256 1.60 -17.25 -9.34
N LYS A 257 2.44 -17.48 -8.34
CA LYS A 257 3.91 -17.33 -8.41
C LYS A 257 4.49 -17.96 -9.66
N GLY A 258 5.25 -17.17 -10.42
CA GLY A 258 5.95 -17.67 -11.59
C GLY A 258 5.05 -18.05 -12.77
N LYS A 259 3.85 -17.52 -12.87
CA LYS A 259 2.87 -17.85 -13.92
C LYS A 259 2.33 -16.61 -14.62
N CYS A 260 3.22 -15.86 -15.25
CA CYS A 260 2.85 -14.75 -16.13
C CYS A 260 3.78 -14.66 -17.33
N GLU A 261 3.28 -14.09 -18.42
CA GLU A 261 3.97 -13.93 -19.70
C GLU A 261 3.59 -12.64 -20.39
N GLY A 262 4.51 -12.05 -21.12
CA GLY A 262 4.28 -10.87 -21.93
C GLY A 262 4.84 -9.60 -21.32
N ARG A 263 4.37 -8.46 -21.80
CA ARG A 263 4.93 -7.16 -21.50
C ARG A 263 3.94 -6.28 -20.77
N LEU A 264 4.42 -5.63 -19.71
CA LEU A 264 3.75 -4.53 -19.03
C LEU A 264 4.50 -3.23 -19.26
N VAL A 265 3.77 -2.17 -19.57
CA VAL A 265 4.31 -0.81 -19.73
C VAL A 265 3.79 0.04 -18.58
N ALA A 266 4.71 0.59 -17.80
CA ALA A 266 4.35 1.50 -16.71
C ALA A 266 3.79 2.81 -17.26
N THR A 267 2.71 3.29 -16.67
CA THR A 267 2.02 4.51 -17.09
C THR A 267 2.32 5.71 -16.20
N LYS A 268 2.93 5.48 -15.05
CA LYS A 268 3.38 6.53 -14.12
C LYS A 268 4.82 6.24 -13.66
N PRO A 269 5.59 7.27 -13.27
CA PRO A 269 6.87 7.08 -12.63
C PRO A 269 6.74 6.31 -11.32
N LEU A 270 7.76 5.52 -10.99
CA LEU A 270 7.91 4.80 -9.73
C LEU A 270 8.99 5.48 -8.87
N SER A 271 8.64 5.87 -7.66
CA SER A 271 9.61 6.31 -6.65
C SER A 271 10.00 5.11 -5.78
N TRP A 272 11.28 4.74 -5.79
CA TRP A 272 11.77 3.62 -4.98
C TRP A 272 13.11 3.94 -4.32
N SER A 273 13.15 3.85 -2.99
CA SER A 273 14.36 4.14 -2.18
C SER A 273 15.00 5.49 -2.53
N GLY A 274 14.19 6.54 -2.67
CA GLY A 274 14.67 7.89 -3.01
C GLY A 274 15.13 8.08 -4.46
N ASN A 275 14.83 7.11 -5.34
CA ASN A 275 15.17 7.17 -6.76
C ASN A 275 13.92 7.12 -7.61
N LEU A 276 13.93 7.89 -8.71
CA LEU A 276 12.85 7.89 -9.70
C LEU A 276 13.17 6.93 -10.84
N ILE A 277 12.22 6.03 -11.14
CA ILE A 277 12.24 5.15 -12.31
C ILE A 277 11.09 5.61 -13.21
N ASP A 278 11.40 6.03 -14.45
CA ASP A 278 10.40 6.60 -15.35
C ASP A 278 10.45 6.02 -16.75
N GLY A 279 9.26 5.96 -17.38
CA GLY A 279 9.07 5.51 -18.74
C GLY A 279 9.59 4.10 -18.96
N PHE A 280 9.22 3.18 -18.08
CA PHE A 280 9.75 1.82 -18.09
C PHE A 280 8.74 0.78 -18.57
N GLU A 281 9.28 -0.30 -19.08
CA GLU A 281 8.55 -1.51 -19.44
C GLU A 281 9.27 -2.73 -18.86
N VAL A 282 8.49 -3.76 -18.54
CA VAL A 282 9.00 -5.05 -18.05
C VAL A 282 8.48 -6.17 -18.93
N GLU A 283 9.40 -6.97 -19.44
CA GLU A 283 9.09 -8.22 -20.14
C GLU A 283 9.12 -9.38 -19.15
N PHE A 284 8.03 -10.10 -19.06
CA PHE A 284 7.92 -11.30 -18.22
C PHE A 284 8.02 -12.56 -19.06
N THR A 285 8.92 -13.46 -18.67
CA THR A 285 9.10 -14.76 -19.29
C THR A 285 9.17 -15.83 -18.21
N ASN A 286 8.37 -16.88 -18.34
CA ASN A 286 8.25 -17.93 -17.32
C ASN A 286 7.99 -17.35 -15.91
N GLY A 287 7.14 -16.34 -15.83
CA GLY A 287 6.72 -15.69 -14.60
C GLY A 287 7.72 -14.79 -13.91
N ARG A 288 8.82 -14.42 -14.58
CA ARG A 288 9.86 -13.54 -14.06
C ARG A 288 10.05 -12.33 -14.96
N GLY A 289 10.25 -11.18 -14.35
CA GLY A 289 10.77 -10.02 -15.05
C GLY A 289 12.16 -10.36 -15.62
N SER A 290 12.19 -10.73 -16.90
CA SER A 290 13.39 -11.21 -17.62
C SER A 290 14.09 -10.10 -18.38
N GLY A 291 13.40 -9.00 -18.67
CA GLY A 291 13.92 -7.83 -19.34
C GLY A 291 13.21 -6.59 -18.83
N CYS A 292 13.95 -5.51 -18.67
CA CYS A 292 13.39 -4.20 -18.39
C CYS A 292 14.11 -3.13 -19.17
N LYS A 293 13.36 -2.10 -19.57
CA LYS A 293 13.89 -0.87 -20.16
C LYS A 293 13.24 0.30 -19.46
N ALA A 294 13.99 1.37 -19.29
CA ALA A 294 13.47 2.61 -18.71
C ALA A 294 14.13 3.81 -19.38
N LYS A 295 13.42 4.94 -19.47
CA LYS A 295 14.02 6.21 -19.85
C LYS A 295 14.95 6.73 -18.76
N GLN A 296 14.58 6.47 -17.49
CA GLN A 296 15.36 6.82 -16.31
C GLN A 296 15.28 5.67 -15.28
N GLY A 297 16.39 5.35 -14.61
CA GLY A 297 16.40 4.43 -13.49
C GLY A 297 16.45 2.94 -13.87
N GLU A 298 16.80 2.55 -15.10
CA GLU A 298 16.85 1.15 -15.55
C GLU A 298 17.74 0.26 -14.66
N GLU A 299 18.92 0.73 -14.30
CA GLU A 299 19.84 -0.03 -13.43
C GLU A 299 19.30 -0.20 -11.99
N ILE A 300 18.47 0.74 -11.54
CA ILE A 300 17.81 0.66 -10.23
C ILE A 300 16.76 -0.43 -10.27
N LEU A 301 15.95 -0.49 -11.34
CA LEU A 301 14.94 -1.53 -11.56
C LEU A 301 15.59 -2.93 -11.64
N LYS A 302 16.70 -3.06 -12.33
CA LYS A 302 17.47 -4.32 -12.39
C LYS A 302 17.98 -4.76 -11.02
N LYS A 303 18.49 -3.83 -10.22
CA LYS A 303 18.94 -4.11 -8.84
C LYS A 303 17.77 -4.53 -7.94
N MET A 304 16.63 -3.88 -8.08
CA MET A 304 15.40 -4.23 -7.36
C MET A 304 14.99 -5.69 -7.67
N PHE A 305 14.95 -6.09 -8.94
CA PHE A 305 14.64 -7.46 -9.36
C PHE A 305 15.66 -8.51 -8.91
N ALA A 306 16.87 -8.10 -8.58
CA ALA A 306 17.94 -8.98 -8.12
C ALA A 306 18.04 -9.12 -6.59
N MET A 307 17.14 -8.50 -5.81
CA MET A 307 17.23 -8.49 -4.35
C MET A 307 17.07 -9.87 -3.72
N ASP A 308 16.17 -10.69 -4.26
CA ASP A 308 16.01 -12.09 -3.89
C ASP A 308 15.35 -12.91 -5.01
N SER A 309 15.03 -14.17 -4.76
CA SER A 309 14.48 -15.07 -5.77
C SER A 309 13.02 -14.76 -6.15
N GLY A 310 12.29 -14.05 -5.32
CA GLY A 310 10.89 -13.62 -5.53
C GLY A 310 10.77 -12.21 -6.11
N ALA A 311 11.79 -11.38 -5.93
CA ALA A 311 11.75 -9.96 -6.25
C ALA A 311 11.43 -9.59 -7.71
N SER A 312 11.64 -10.51 -8.66
CA SER A 312 11.27 -10.34 -10.07
C SER A 312 9.98 -11.05 -10.47
N MET A 313 9.24 -11.62 -9.53
CA MET A 313 7.94 -12.24 -9.76
C MET A 313 6.83 -11.34 -9.25
N LEU A 314 5.62 -11.52 -9.78
CA LEU A 314 4.47 -10.78 -9.26
C LEU A 314 4.03 -11.31 -7.89
N GLY A 315 3.70 -10.39 -7.00
CA GLY A 315 3.04 -10.62 -5.72
C GLY A 315 1.59 -10.14 -5.72
N GLU A 316 1.26 -9.18 -6.60
CA GLU A 316 -0.07 -8.60 -6.66
C GLU A 316 -0.51 -8.25 -8.08
N VAL A 317 -1.82 -8.30 -8.29
CA VAL A 317 -2.55 -7.62 -9.36
C VAL A 317 -3.73 -6.88 -8.75
N ALA A 318 -3.82 -5.57 -8.99
CA ALA A 318 -4.84 -4.69 -8.45
C ALA A 318 -5.64 -4.01 -9.56
N LEU A 319 -6.93 -3.92 -9.34
CA LEU A 319 -7.91 -3.35 -10.25
C LEU A 319 -8.46 -2.05 -9.67
N VAL A 320 -8.09 -0.94 -10.27
CA VAL A 320 -8.48 0.41 -9.89
C VAL A 320 -9.04 1.12 -11.13
N PRO A 321 -10.29 1.60 -11.09
CA PRO A 321 -10.87 2.29 -12.24
C PRO A 321 -10.22 3.67 -12.43
N LYS A 322 -10.13 4.12 -13.69
CA LYS A 322 -9.58 5.45 -14.04
C LYS A 322 -10.33 6.62 -13.41
N GLU A 323 -11.53 6.39 -12.92
CA GLU A 323 -12.34 7.34 -12.17
C GLU A 323 -11.88 7.55 -10.74
N SER A 324 -10.85 6.87 -10.27
CA SER A 324 -10.24 7.12 -8.96
C SER A 324 -10.02 8.60 -8.70
N PRO A 325 -10.35 9.13 -7.51
CA PRO A 325 -10.12 10.53 -7.18
C PRO A 325 -8.64 10.91 -7.27
N ILE A 326 -7.74 9.96 -7.03
CA ILE A 326 -6.30 10.15 -7.16
C ILE A 326 -5.94 10.41 -8.62
N ASN A 327 -6.42 9.57 -9.54
CA ASN A 327 -6.20 9.76 -10.97
C ASN A 327 -6.80 11.06 -11.49
N ARG A 328 -8.03 11.39 -11.06
CA ARG A 328 -8.71 12.63 -11.42
C ARG A 328 -8.00 13.89 -10.95
N SER A 329 -7.24 13.83 -9.87
CA SER A 329 -6.43 14.95 -9.39
C SER A 329 -5.36 15.37 -10.39
N GLY A 330 -4.92 14.44 -11.25
CA GLY A 330 -3.81 14.64 -12.19
C GLY A 330 -2.44 14.78 -11.51
N LEU A 331 -2.38 14.55 -10.20
CA LEU A 331 -1.15 14.67 -9.41
C LEU A 331 -0.37 13.35 -9.39
N LEU A 332 0.94 13.46 -9.29
CA LEU A 332 1.82 12.40 -8.83
C LEU A 332 2.21 12.77 -7.40
N PHE A 333 1.74 11.98 -6.44
CA PHE A 333 1.92 12.29 -5.03
C PHE A 333 3.34 11.98 -4.53
N MET A 334 4.10 11.15 -5.24
CA MET A 334 5.38 10.61 -4.77
C MET A 334 5.22 9.86 -3.43
N ASN A 335 4.07 9.24 -3.25
CA ASN A 335 3.70 8.44 -2.10
C ASN A 335 2.93 7.22 -2.60
N THR A 336 3.40 6.02 -2.27
CA THR A 336 2.86 4.75 -2.78
C THR A 336 1.39 4.59 -2.45
N LEU A 337 0.95 4.90 -1.22
CA LEU A 337 -0.45 4.81 -0.80
C LEU A 337 -1.42 5.54 -1.74
N PHE A 338 -0.99 6.69 -2.30
CA PHE A 338 -1.81 7.44 -3.27
C PHE A 338 -1.60 6.94 -4.68
N ASP A 339 -0.34 6.86 -5.11
CA ASP A 339 -0.02 6.64 -6.52
C ASP A 339 -0.47 5.25 -7.00
N GLU A 340 -0.44 4.21 -6.16
CA GLU A 340 -0.99 2.88 -6.46
C GLU A 340 -2.51 2.92 -6.65
N ASN A 341 -3.21 3.71 -5.86
CA ASN A 341 -4.66 3.88 -5.93
C ASN A 341 -5.14 4.81 -7.07
N ALA A 342 -4.23 5.28 -7.92
CA ALA A 342 -4.58 6.10 -9.07
C ALA A 342 -5.17 5.28 -10.23
N CYS A 343 -4.67 4.08 -10.49
CA CYS A 343 -5.12 3.23 -11.59
C CYS A 343 -4.70 1.78 -11.37
N CYS A 344 -5.14 0.86 -12.24
CA CYS A 344 -4.68 -0.53 -12.19
C CYS A 344 -3.17 -0.61 -12.06
N HIS A 345 -2.70 -1.45 -11.16
CA HIS A 345 -1.28 -1.67 -10.90
C HIS A 345 -0.97 -3.14 -10.68
N VAL A 346 0.29 -3.46 -10.66
CA VAL A 346 0.81 -4.75 -10.24
C VAL A 346 1.99 -4.53 -9.29
N ALA A 347 2.17 -5.44 -8.32
CA ALA A 347 3.37 -5.44 -7.51
C ALA A 347 4.31 -6.57 -7.91
N VAL A 348 5.62 -6.29 -7.89
CA VAL A 348 6.64 -7.33 -7.86
C VAL A 348 7.08 -7.58 -6.43
N GLY A 349 7.39 -8.83 -6.12
CA GLY A 349 7.84 -9.24 -4.79
C GLY A 349 6.80 -10.01 -4.00
N GLU A 350 6.70 -9.74 -2.69
CA GLU A 350 5.85 -10.43 -1.72
C GLU A 350 4.38 -10.43 -2.13
N GLY A 351 3.72 -11.57 -1.99
CA GLY A 351 2.27 -11.69 -2.16
C GLY A 351 1.54 -11.70 -0.82
N PHE A 352 0.24 -11.49 -0.86
CA PHE A 352 -0.63 -11.42 0.31
C PHE A 352 -1.19 -12.79 0.68
N GLN A 353 -1.07 -13.15 1.95
CA GLN A 353 -1.57 -14.44 2.46
C GLN A 353 -3.09 -14.44 2.66
N GLU A 354 -3.71 -13.30 2.91
CA GLU A 354 -5.16 -13.17 3.14
C GLU A 354 -6.02 -13.54 1.93
N VAL A 355 -5.44 -13.57 0.73
CA VAL A 355 -6.13 -14.06 -0.46
C VAL A 355 -6.38 -15.57 -0.43
N ILE A 356 -5.69 -16.31 0.46
CA ILE A 356 -5.86 -17.77 0.62
C ILE A 356 -6.92 -18.05 1.68
N GLU A 357 -7.94 -18.81 1.33
CA GLU A 357 -8.98 -19.22 2.28
C GLU A 357 -8.40 -20.15 3.35
N GLY A 358 -8.59 -19.81 4.62
CA GLY A 358 -8.07 -20.59 5.75
C GLY A 358 -6.58 -20.34 6.04
N ALA A 359 -5.96 -19.32 5.44
CA ALA A 359 -4.55 -18.96 5.68
C ALA A 359 -4.20 -18.79 7.18
N GLU A 360 -5.17 -18.38 8.00
CA GLU A 360 -5.02 -18.22 9.44
C GLU A 360 -4.68 -19.53 10.17
N ASN A 361 -4.90 -20.67 9.54
CA ASN A 361 -4.60 -22.00 10.07
C ASN A 361 -3.40 -22.67 9.37
N MET A 362 -2.73 -21.96 8.45
CA MET A 362 -1.61 -22.43 7.67
C MET A 362 -0.31 -21.80 8.11
N THR A 363 0.79 -22.50 7.88
CA THR A 363 2.14 -21.91 7.97
C THR A 363 2.45 -21.11 6.70
N LEU A 364 3.39 -20.19 6.78
CA LEU A 364 3.85 -19.45 5.60
C LEU A 364 4.35 -20.37 4.49
N ASP A 365 5.06 -21.45 4.83
CA ASP A 365 5.53 -22.44 3.86
C ASP A 365 4.38 -23.12 3.13
N GLU A 366 3.28 -23.44 3.81
CA GLU A 366 2.07 -23.99 3.19
C GLU A 366 1.40 -22.97 2.27
N ILE A 367 1.30 -21.71 2.68
CA ILE A 367 0.75 -20.61 1.85
C ILE A 367 1.60 -20.41 0.59
N HIS A 368 2.92 -20.34 0.73
CA HIS A 368 3.83 -20.20 -0.41
C HIS A 368 3.78 -21.43 -1.35
N ALA A 369 3.54 -22.63 -0.81
CA ALA A 369 3.35 -23.84 -1.61
C ALA A 369 2.06 -23.80 -2.45
N LEU A 370 1.03 -23.05 -2.03
CA LEU A 370 -0.19 -22.81 -2.81
C LEU A 370 0.03 -21.83 -3.97
N GLY A 371 1.13 -21.07 -3.98
CA GLY A 371 1.50 -20.20 -5.08
C GLY A 371 1.63 -18.71 -4.75
N VAL A 372 1.47 -18.31 -3.49
CA VAL A 372 1.79 -16.95 -3.05
C VAL A 372 3.30 -16.73 -3.15
N ASN A 373 3.72 -15.60 -3.70
CA ASN A 373 5.14 -15.29 -3.84
C ASN A 373 5.75 -14.85 -2.51
N ASP A 374 6.98 -15.28 -2.25
CA ASP A 374 7.79 -14.91 -1.08
C ASP A 374 8.94 -14.02 -1.53
N SER A 375 9.07 -12.86 -0.92
CA SER A 375 10.14 -11.86 -1.18
C SER A 375 10.35 -10.95 0.02
N ILE A 376 11.49 -10.25 0.02
CA ILE A 376 11.77 -9.19 1.00
C ILE A 376 11.25 -7.82 0.54
N ILE A 377 10.76 -7.71 -0.70
CA ILE A 377 10.19 -6.48 -1.25
C ILE A 377 8.74 -6.71 -1.68
N HIS A 378 7.98 -5.64 -1.67
CA HIS A 378 6.70 -5.49 -2.35
C HIS A 378 6.72 -4.10 -3.00
N VAL A 379 6.63 -4.03 -4.32
CA VAL A 379 6.79 -2.76 -5.04
C VAL A 379 5.77 -2.65 -6.16
N ASP A 380 4.85 -1.72 -6.00
CA ASP A 380 3.77 -1.43 -6.92
C ASP A 380 4.23 -0.56 -8.06
N PHE A 381 3.75 -0.84 -9.26
CA PHE A 381 3.89 0.06 -10.39
C PHE A 381 2.61 0.10 -11.24
N MET A 382 2.24 1.30 -11.63
CA MET A 382 0.99 1.61 -12.29
C MET A 382 1.05 1.24 -13.77
N ILE A 383 0.03 0.50 -14.23
CA ILE A 383 -0.12 0.04 -15.62
C ILE A 383 -1.45 0.50 -16.24
N GLY A 384 -2.33 1.09 -15.42
CA GLY A 384 -3.64 1.58 -15.87
C GLY A 384 -3.51 2.71 -16.88
N SER A 385 -4.32 2.66 -17.95
CA SER A 385 -4.44 3.70 -18.97
C SER A 385 -5.90 3.88 -19.38
N ASP A 386 -6.22 4.96 -20.09
CA ASP A 386 -7.58 5.24 -20.54
C ASP A 386 -8.15 4.18 -21.51
N ASP A 387 -7.30 3.37 -22.10
CA ASP A 387 -7.64 2.31 -23.06
C ASP A 387 -7.27 0.91 -22.56
N LEU A 388 -6.93 0.76 -21.28
CA LEU A 388 -6.62 -0.54 -20.73
C LEU A 388 -7.86 -1.45 -20.73
N ASP A 389 -7.74 -2.57 -21.43
CA ASP A 389 -8.70 -3.67 -21.40
C ASP A 389 -8.17 -4.83 -20.56
N ILE A 390 -9.01 -5.38 -19.69
CA ILE A 390 -8.70 -6.60 -18.91
C ILE A 390 -9.81 -7.61 -19.17
N THR A 391 -9.40 -8.82 -19.56
CA THR A 391 -10.31 -9.94 -19.82
C THR A 391 -9.97 -11.09 -18.87
N GLY A 392 -10.96 -11.53 -18.10
CA GLY A 392 -10.88 -12.73 -17.28
C GLY A 392 -11.14 -13.98 -18.13
N ILE A 393 -10.32 -14.99 -17.96
CA ILE A 393 -10.39 -16.28 -18.66
C ILE A 393 -10.74 -17.35 -17.64
N CYS A 394 -11.89 -18.02 -17.80
CA CYS A 394 -12.35 -19.09 -16.95
C CYS A 394 -11.64 -20.43 -17.29
N GLU A 395 -11.81 -21.46 -16.45
CA GLU A 395 -11.21 -22.78 -16.66
C GLU A 395 -11.69 -23.45 -17.97
N ASP A 396 -12.93 -23.23 -18.39
CA ASP A 396 -13.50 -23.72 -19.63
C ASP A 396 -13.11 -22.93 -20.89
N GLY A 397 -12.28 -21.86 -20.70
CA GLY A 397 -11.86 -20.97 -21.77
C GLY A 397 -12.82 -19.81 -22.06
N THR A 398 -13.94 -19.70 -21.33
CA THR A 398 -14.85 -18.56 -21.47
C THR A 398 -14.15 -17.27 -21.12
N GLU A 399 -14.25 -16.28 -22.00
CA GLU A 399 -13.70 -14.95 -21.82
C GLU A 399 -14.78 -13.97 -21.32
N ILE A 400 -14.52 -13.30 -20.22
CA ILE A 400 -15.44 -12.33 -19.60
C ILE A 400 -14.71 -10.98 -19.47
N PRO A 401 -15.28 -9.87 -20.00
CA PRO A 401 -14.74 -8.53 -19.76
C PRO A 401 -14.71 -8.21 -18.27
N VAL A 402 -13.56 -7.74 -17.79
CA VAL A 402 -13.38 -7.22 -16.42
C VAL A 402 -13.22 -5.70 -16.47
N PHE A 403 -12.33 -5.21 -17.33
CA PHE A 403 -12.16 -3.79 -17.64
C PHE A 403 -12.27 -3.56 -19.13
N ARG A 404 -12.82 -2.41 -19.51
CA ARG A 404 -12.83 -1.86 -20.86
C ARG A 404 -12.58 -0.36 -20.79
N ASN A 405 -11.63 0.12 -21.60
CA ASN A 405 -11.26 1.53 -21.64
C ASN A 405 -10.91 2.08 -20.23
N GLY A 406 -10.15 1.33 -19.45
CA GLY A 406 -9.62 1.75 -18.14
C GLY A 406 -10.62 1.76 -16.99
N THR A 407 -11.82 1.19 -17.17
CA THR A 407 -12.87 1.14 -16.12
C THR A 407 -13.57 -0.21 -16.10
N TRP A 408 -14.38 -0.47 -15.08
CA TRP A 408 -15.17 -1.68 -14.95
C TRP A 408 -16.11 -1.88 -16.15
N ALA A 409 -16.13 -3.11 -16.71
CA ALA A 409 -16.93 -3.47 -17.90
C ALA A 409 -18.42 -3.67 -17.57
#